data_fb4fc6b15dd8a4eb1c7971ea79227040
#
_entry.id   fb4fc6b15dd8a4eb1c7971ea79227040
#
_cell.length_a   1.000
_cell.length_b   1.000
_cell.length_c   1.000
_cell.angle_alpha   90.00
_cell.angle_beta   90.00
_cell.angle_gamma   90.00
#
_symmetry.space_group_name_H-M   'P 1'
#
loop_
_entity.id
_entity.type
_entity.pdbx_description
1 polymer ?
#
loop_
_entity_poly.entity_id
_entity_poly.type
_entity_poly.pdbx_seq_one_letter_code
_entity_poly.pdbx_strand_id
1 'polypeptide(L)'
;MTELKVSVPATVIPDVIRDPWIAPDRGPGQAHQARNDKPESVVEVKKLWTVFKNGDKESVIHKDLDMTIERGEVLSLVGGSGTGKTVLLRQMLGLEHPTKGDITVLGKPAAELGKRGAASRVGMLFQQGALFSAFSVIENIAFPLRELKTLPPEVIREAAMVKLQMVGLSPDAADKMPSDLSGGMIKRVALARALIMDPPLLLLDEPTAGLDPESSDSFCTLLRALHRDMELTVVMVTHDLDTLFELSTRIAVLADQKVIINDVPKEVVAFPHPFIHEFFLGPRGQRAMELLREYPFTV
;
A
#
# COMPACT_ATOMS: atom_id res chain seq x y z
N MET A 1 30.59 13.75 -10.78
CA MET A 1 29.38 13.02 -10.38
C MET A 1 28.49 14.04 -9.68
N THR A 2 27.53 14.60 -10.39
CA THR A 2 26.71 15.71 -9.91
C THR A 2 25.38 15.12 -9.47
N GLU A 3 25.12 15.17 -8.16
CA GLU A 3 23.83 14.80 -7.59
C GLU A 3 22.73 15.70 -8.15
N LEU A 4 21.83 15.12 -8.93
CA LEU A 4 20.58 15.77 -9.33
C LEU A 4 19.64 15.76 -8.11
N LYS A 5 19.63 16.85 -7.36
CA LYS A 5 18.55 17.17 -6.42
C LYS A 5 17.29 17.47 -7.25
N VAL A 6 16.43 16.48 -7.40
CA VAL A 6 15.07 16.70 -7.90
C VAL A 6 14.27 17.27 -6.72
N SER A 7 14.16 18.59 -6.68
CA SER A 7 13.19 19.23 -5.80
C SER A 7 11.81 19.07 -6.42
N VAL A 8 10.98 18.21 -5.84
CA VAL A 8 9.57 18.08 -6.20
C VAL A 8 8.85 19.37 -5.74
N PRO A 9 8.23 20.15 -6.63
CA PRO A 9 7.46 21.30 -6.20
C PRO A 9 6.25 20.82 -5.42
N ALA A 10 6.07 21.37 -4.21
CA ALA A 10 4.90 21.16 -3.40
C ALA A 10 3.64 21.57 -4.19
N THR A 11 2.74 20.61 -4.35
CA THR A 11 1.31 20.78 -4.60
C THR A 11 0.91 21.68 -5.77
N VAL A 12 0.69 21.09 -6.94
CA VAL A 12 -0.04 21.71 -8.06
C VAL A 12 -1.45 21.08 -8.16
N ILE A 13 -2.13 20.91 -7.04
CA ILE A 13 -3.56 20.59 -7.05
C ILE A 13 -4.28 21.82 -6.54
N PRO A 14 -5.16 22.46 -7.35
CA PRO A 14 -5.96 23.58 -6.88
C PRO A 14 -6.76 23.21 -5.66
N ASP A 15 -6.99 24.15 -4.75
CA ASP A 15 -7.77 24.00 -3.50
C ASP A 15 -9.18 23.38 -3.69
N VAL A 16 -9.67 23.31 -4.91
CA VAL A 16 -10.95 22.71 -5.32
C VAL A 16 -11.02 21.19 -5.06
N ILE A 17 -9.88 20.51 -4.91
CA ILE A 17 -9.83 19.06 -4.59
C ILE A 17 -9.67 18.80 -3.09
N ARG A 18 -9.54 19.83 -2.29
CA ARG A 18 -9.60 19.65 -0.84
C ARG A 18 -10.96 19.10 -0.47
N ASP A 19 -10.94 17.87 0.00
CA ASP A 19 -12.11 17.17 0.56
C ASP A 19 -12.81 18.12 1.54
N PRO A 20 -14.11 18.44 1.40
CA PRO A 20 -14.86 19.28 2.34
C PRO A 20 -14.90 18.70 3.77
N TRP A 21 -14.32 17.53 3.99
CA TRP A 21 -14.16 16.85 5.27
C TRP A 21 -12.77 16.98 5.91
N ILE A 22 -11.81 17.70 5.29
CA ILE A 22 -10.56 18.08 5.94
C ILE A 22 -10.86 19.25 6.86
N ALA A 23 -10.67 19.06 8.16
CA ALA A 23 -10.77 20.14 9.15
C ALA A 23 -9.87 21.32 8.73
N PRO A 24 -10.31 22.60 8.90
CA PRO A 24 -9.58 23.77 8.43
C PRO A 24 -8.18 23.81 9.05
N ASP A 25 -7.19 24.07 8.18
CA ASP A 25 -5.79 24.27 8.47
C ASP A 25 -5.61 25.24 9.65
N ARG A 26 -5.02 24.77 10.74
CA ARG A 26 -4.61 25.63 11.84
C ARG A 26 -3.30 26.29 11.47
N GLY A 27 -3.35 27.56 11.19
CA GLY A 27 -2.24 28.41 10.81
C GLY A 27 -0.98 28.26 11.69
N PRO A 28 0.22 28.72 11.22
CA PRO A 28 1.50 28.56 11.90
C PRO A 28 1.53 29.45 13.15
N GLY A 29 1.45 28.86 14.35
CA GLY A 29 1.59 29.64 15.59
C GLY A 29 1.13 29.02 16.88
N GLN A 30 1.10 27.69 17.02
CA GLN A 30 0.96 27.12 18.36
C GLN A 30 2.06 26.07 18.62
N ALA A 31 2.92 26.40 19.59
CA ALA A 31 3.97 25.56 20.13
C ALA A 31 3.45 24.14 20.44
N HIS A 32 4.25 23.14 20.08
CA HIS A 32 4.06 21.73 20.47
C HIS A 32 3.90 21.61 21.98
N GLN A 33 2.67 21.55 22.47
CA GLN A 33 2.38 20.85 23.73
C GLN A 33 2.47 19.35 23.40
N ALA A 34 3.37 18.66 24.07
CA ALA A 34 3.47 17.20 24.03
C ALA A 34 2.10 16.62 24.46
N ARG A 35 1.27 16.24 23.49
CA ARG A 35 0.08 15.43 23.73
C ARG A 35 0.55 14.01 23.97
N ASN A 36 0.02 13.39 25.01
CA ASN A 36 -0.01 11.93 25.22
C ASN A 36 -0.95 11.29 24.17
N ASP A 37 -0.64 11.49 22.89
CA ASP A 37 -1.49 10.97 21.81
C ASP A 37 -0.98 9.57 21.46
N LYS A 38 -1.82 8.55 21.72
CA LYS A 38 -1.67 7.26 21.06
C LYS A 38 -1.55 7.53 19.55
N PRO A 39 -0.64 6.84 18.84
CA PRO A 39 -0.52 7.00 17.40
C PRO A 39 -1.90 6.83 16.76
N GLU A 40 -2.21 7.68 15.77
CA GLU A 40 -3.51 7.67 15.09
C GLU A 40 -3.65 6.40 14.26
N SER A 41 -4.63 5.58 14.60
CA SER A 41 -4.94 4.36 13.85
C SER A 41 -5.57 4.70 12.50
N VAL A 42 -4.93 4.25 11.42
CA VAL A 42 -5.42 4.40 10.03
C VAL A 42 -6.32 3.23 9.65
N VAL A 43 -6.00 2.02 10.10
CA VAL A 43 -6.86 0.83 9.93
C VAL A 43 -7.00 0.11 11.26
N GLU A 44 -8.24 -0.20 11.63
CA GLU A 44 -8.55 -1.07 12.75
C GLU A 44 -9.41 -2.24 12.28
N VAL A 45 -8.96 -3.45 12.61
CA VAL A 45 -9.68 -4.70 12.40
C VAL A 45 -10.01 -5.28 13.78
N LYS A 46 -11.30 -5.49 14.05
CA LYS A 46 -11.79 -5.96 15.36
C LYS A 46 -12.62 -7.22 15.21
N LYS A 47 -12.20 -8.28 15.88
CA LYS A 47 -12.92 -9.56 16.00
C LYS A 47 -13.41 -10.08 14.65
N LEU A 48 -12.56 -9.99 13.63
CA LEU A 48 -12.90 -10.30 12.25
C LEU A 48 -13.08 -11.81 12.06
N TRP A 49 -14.19 -12.17 11.44
CA TRP A 49 -14.46 -13.52 10.94
C TRP A 49 -14.76 -13.46 9.45
N THR A 50 -14.11 -14.34 8.70
CA THR A 50 -14.36 -14.52 7.28
C THR A 50 -14.59 -16.00 6.99
N VAL A 51 -15.80 -16.31 6.54
CA VAL A 51 -16.21 -17.68 6.23
C VAL A 51 -16.74 -17.72 4.79
N PHE A 52 -16.13 -18.52 3.95
CA PHE A 52 -16.66 -18.80 2.62
C PHE A 52 -17.48 -20.09 2.63
N LYS A 53 -18.62 -20.04 1.95
CA LYS A 53 -19.51 -21.17 1.76
C LYS A 53 -19.45 -21.63 0.30
N ASN A 54 -19.16 -22.90 0.09
CA ASN A 54 -19.22 -23.51 -1.23
C ASN A 54 -20.08 -24.79 -1.14
N GLY A 55 -21.37 -24.63 -1.44
CA GLY A 55 -22.39 -25.64 -1.16
C GLY A 55 -22.47 -25.92 0.35
N ASP A 56 -22.35 -27.18 0.75
CA ASP A 56 -22.42 -27.60 2.16
C ASP A 56 -21.07 -27.47 2.91
N LYS A 57 -20.01 -27.04 2.20
CA LYS A 57 -18.68 -26.87 2.82
C LYS A 57 -18.47 -25.42 3.25
N GLU A 58 -18.14 -25.24 4.52
CA GLU A 58 -17.70 -23.96 5.07
C GLU A 58 -16.17 -23.96 5.21
N SER A 59 -15.55 -22.88 4.75
CA SER A 59 -14.11 -22.64 4.90
C SER A 59 -13.89 -21.38 5.70
N VAL A 60 -13.37 -21.51 6.92
CA VAL A 60 -13.02 -20.39 7.79
C VAL A 60 -11.64 -19.88 7.38
N ILE A 61 -11.58 -18.67 6.90
CA ILE A 61 -10.34 -17.98 6.48
C ILE A 61 -9.75 -17.16 7.62
N HIS A 62 -10.59 -16.36 8.27
CA HIS A 62 -10.20 -15.57 9.43
C HIS A 62 -11.13 -15.89 10.60
N LYS A 63 -10.56 -15.98 11.80
CA LYS A 63 -11.25 -16.31 13.02
C LYS A 63 -10.77 -15.42 14.15
N ASP A 64 -11.66 -14.55 14.63
CA ASP A 64 -11.39 -13.63 15.76
C ASP A 64 -10.08 -12.84 15.56
N LEU A 65 -9.90 -12.29 14.34
CA LEU A 65 -8.69 -11.58 13.95
C LEU A 65 -8.78 -10.12 14.39
N ASP A 66 -7.78 -9.69 15.14
CA ASP A 66 -7.56 -8.29 15.52
C ASP A 66 -6.26 -7.79 14.89
N MET A 67 -6.27 -6.55 14.38
CA MET A 67 -5.08 -5.88 13.83
C MET A 67 -5.27 -4.37 13.82
N THR A 68 -4.20 -3.63 14.05
CA THR A 68 -4.18 -2.16 13.96
C THR A 68 -3.00 -1.72 13.11
N ILE A 69 -3.22 -0.71 12.28
CA ILE A 69 -2.22 -0.08 11.42
C ILE A 69 -2.19 1.41 11.76
N GLU A 70 -1.01 1.91 12.10
CA GLU A 70 -0.80 3.28 12.54
C GLU A 70 -0.42 4.18 11.36
N ARG A 71 -0.64 5.49 11.52
CA ARG A 71 -0.29 6.47 10.49
C ARG A 71 1.21 6.48 10.24
N GLY A 72 1.60 6.50 8.95
CA GLY A 72 3.00 6.61 8.53
C GLY A 72 3.80 5.31 8.64
N GLU A 73 3.21 4.18 9.03
CA GLU A 73 3.93 2.90 9.01
C GLU A 73 3.85 2.20 7.65
N VAL A 74 4.84 1.36 7.40
CA VAL A 74 4.84 0.36 6.33
C VAL A 74 4.62 -1.01 6.97
N LEU A 75 3.37 -1.48 6.97
CA LEU A 75 3.02 -2.80 7.48
C LEU A 75 3.08 -3.84 6.38
N SER A 76 3.92 -4.86 6.54
CA SER A 76 3.90 -6.04 5.67
C SER A 76 3.06 -7.15 6.26
N LEU A 77 2.08 -7.64 5.49
CA LEU A 77 1.24 -8.78 5.83
C LEU A 77 1.79 -10.04 5.18
N VAL A 78 2.31 -10.95 5.99
CA VAL A 78 2.89 -12.22 5.53
C VAL A 78 2.08 -13.41 6.04
N GLY A 79 2.24 -14.57 5.40
CA GLY A 79 1.53 -15.79 5.78
C GLY A 79 1.55 -16.80 4.64
N GLY A 80 1.26 -18.04 4.92
CA GLY A 80 1.20 -19.13 3.95
C GLY A 80 0.20 -18.87 2.81
N SER A 81 0.27 -19.66 1.75
CA SER A 81 -0.73 -19.61 0.69
C SER A 81 -2.11 -19.97 1.23
N GLY A 82 -3.14 -19.21 0.82
CA GLY A 82 -4.51 -19.45 1.25
C GLY A 82 -4.88 -18.95 2.65
N THR A 83 -3.98 -18.29 3.39
CA THR A 83 -4.29 -17.73 4.72
C THR A 83 -5.21 -16.51 4.68
N GLY A 84 -5.57 -15.99 3.50
CA GLY A 84 -6.55 -14.91 3.37
C GLY A 84 -5.97 -13.49 3.27
N LYS A 85 -4.65 -13.31 3.05
CA LYS A 85 -4.02 -11.98 2.94
C LYS A 85 -4.72 -11.06 1.93
N THR A 86 -4.90 -11.52 0.70
CA THR A 86 -5.60 -10.76 -0.36
C THR A 86 -7.08 -10.54 -0.02
N VAL A 87 -7.72 -11.48 0.67
CA VAL A 87 -9.10 -11.32 1.16
C VAL A 87 -9.15 -10.18 2.17
N LEU A 88 -8.22 -10.13 3.12
CA LEU A 88 -8.14 -9.07 4.12
C LEU A 88 -7.92 -7.69 3.46
N LEU A 89 -7.02 -7.59 2.45
CA LEU A 89 -6.86 -6.35 1.67
C LEU A 89 -8.16 -5.92 0.97
N ARG A 90 -8.89 -6.87 0.36
CA ARG A 90 -10.18 -6.58 -0.29
C ARG A 90 -11.25 -6.13 0.71
N GLN A 91 -11.23 -6.69 1.91
CA GLN A 91 -12.12 -6.25 3.00
C GLN A 91 -11.78 -4.85 3.49
N MET A 92 -10.49 -4.49 3.59
CA MET A 92 -10.06 -3.11 3.89
C MET A 92 -10.51 -2.12 2.81
N LEU A 93 -10.60 -2.55 1.55
CA LEU A 93 -11.13 -1.74 0.44
C LEU A 93 -12.67 -1.68 0.40
N GLY A 94 -13.37 -2.43 1.24
CA GLY A 94 -14.83 -2.56 1.19
C GLY A 94 -15.34 -3.33 -0.04
N LEU A 95 -14.47 -4.07 -0.75
CA LEU A 95 -14.82 -4.91 -1.90
C LEU A 95 -15.37 -6.27 -1.48
N GLU A 96 -15.00 -6.72 -0.29
CA GLU A 96 -15.54 -7.93 0.34
C GLU A 96 -16.00 -7.60 1.76
N HIS A 97 -17.00 -8.31 2.25
CA HIS A 97 -17.54 -8.09 3.58
C HIS A 97 -17.15 -9.23 4.52
N PRO A 98 -16.75 -8.93 5.76
CA PRO A 98 -16.53 -9.96 6.76
C PRO A 98 -17.86 -10.63 7.15
N THR A 99 -17.78 -11.88 7.63
CA THR A 99 -18.95 -12.59 8.16
C THR A 99 -19.36 -12.04 9.54
N LYS A 100 -18.36 -11.62 10.35
CA LYS A 100 -18.53 -10.95 11.64
C LYS A 100 -17.34 -10.04 11.91
N GLY A 101 -17.51 -9.14 12.88
CA GLY A 101 -16.48 -8.15 13.24
C GLY A 101 -16.49 -6.95 12.32
N ASP A 102 -15.61 -6.00 12.60
CA ASP A 102 -15.61 -4.69 11.99
C ASP A 102 -14.22 -4.35 11.43
N ILE A 103 -14.21 -3.65 10.30
CA ILE A 103 -13.01 -3.02 9.74
C ILE A 103 -13.30 -1.53 9.58
N THR A 104 -12.47 -0.72 10.23
CA THR A 104 -12.49 0.74 10.10
C THR A 104 -11.25 1.19 9.35
N VAL A 105 -11.40 2.03 8.34
CA VAL A 105 -10.32 2.58 7.53
C VAL A 105 -10.46 4.10 7.50
N LEU A 106 -9.41 4.81 7.89
CA LEU A 106 -9.41 6.28 7.98
C LEU A 106 -10.61 6.82 8.78
N GLY A 107 -10.94 6.14 9.88
CA GLY A 107 -12.05 6.50 10.79
C GLY A 107 -13.45 6.18 10.27
N LYS A 108 -13.59 5.46 9.15
CA LYS A 108 -14.90 5.08 8.58
C LYS A 108 -14.99 3.56 8.41
N PRO A 109 -16.19 2.95 8.50
CA PRO A 109 -16.37 1.56 8.17
C PRO A 109 -15.90 1.27 6.74
N ALA A 110 -15.12 0.20 6.55
CA ALA A 110 -14.58 -0.18 5.23
C ALA A 110 -15.69 -0.37 4.18
N ALA A 111 -16.86 -0.86 4.56
CA ALA A 111 -18.02 -1.01 3.68
C ALA A 111 -18.53 0.32 3.07
N GLU A 112 -18.11 1.46 3.61
CA GLU A 112 -18.45 2.79 3.07
C GLU A 112 -17.46 3.28 2.02
N LEU A 113 -16.24 2.68 1.93
CA LEU A 113 -15.22 3.07 0.96
C LEU A 113 -15.65 2.84 -0.50
N GLY A 114 -16.52 1.86 -0.75
CA GLY A 114 -17.08 1.60 -2.08
C GLY A 114 -18.08 2.68 -2.55
N LYS A 115 -18.48 3.62 -1.69
CA LYS A 115 -19.38 4.72 -2.05
C LYS A 115 -18.59 5.86 -2.70
N ARG A 116 -19.24 6.60 -3.66
CA ARG A 116 -18.60 7.73 -4.36
C ARG A 116 -17.93 8.71 -3.39
N GLY A 117 -16.67 9.05 -3.66
CA GLY A 117 -15.87 9.99 -2.87
C GLY A 117 -15.04 9.39 -1.72
N ALA A 118 -15.41 8.24 -1.17
CA ALA A 118 -14.61 7.60 -0.11
C ALA A 118 -13.46 6.75 -0.70
N ALA A 119 -13.64 6.16 -1.88
CA ALA A 119 -12.63 5.36 -2.57
C ALA A 119 -11.37 6.17 -2.98
N SER A 120 -11.46 7.50 -3.02
CA SER A 120 -10.33 8.38 -3.36
C SER A 120 -9.24 8.44 -2.28
N ARG A 121 -9.51 7.97 -1.06
CA ARG A 121 -8.59 8.05 0.07
C ARG A 121 -7.70 6.81 0.25
N VAL A 122 -7.91 5.78 -0.54
CA VAL A 122 -7.13 4.54 -0.49
C VAL A 122 -6.63 4.21 -1.89
N GLY A 123 -5.31 4.20 -2.07
CA GLY A 123 -4.68 3.74 -3.30
C GLY A 123 -4.49 2.23 -3.27
N MET A 124 -4.64 1.56 -4.43
CA MET A 124 -4.41 0.12 -4.55
C MET A 124 -3.54 -0.22 -5.74
N LEU A 125 -2.49 -0.99 -5.49
CA LEU A 125 -1.70 -1.66 -6.51
C LEU A 125 -1.98 -3.17 -6.45
N PHE A 126 -2.56 -3.71 -7.52
CA PHE A 126 -2.85 -5.13 -7.66
C PHE A 126 -1.63 -5.91 -8.16
N GLN A 127 -1.55 -7.19 -7.85
CA GLN A 127 -0.42 -8.07 -8.14
C GLN A 127 0.07 -8.00 -9.61
N GLN A 128 -0.83 -7.93 -10.59
CA GLN A 128 -0.50 -7.82 -12.01
C GLN A 128 -0.61 -6.39 -12.56
N GLY A 129 -0.66 -5.37 -11.68
CA GLY A 129 -0.87 -3.96 -12.04
C GLY A 129 -2.31 -3.64 -12.45
N ALA A 130 -3.07 -4.59 -12.99
CA ALA A 130 -4.47 -4.45 -13.44
C ALA A 130 -4.71 -3.19 -14.29
N LEU A 131 -3.82 -2.91 -15.25
CA LEU A 131 -4.01 -1.82 -16.20
C LEU A 131 -5.12 -2.16 -17.19
N PHE A 132 -5.87 -1.16 -17.58
CA PHE A 132 -6.85 -1.28 -18.66
C PHE A 132 -6.09 -1.38 -19.99
N SER A 133 -6.19 -2.51 -20.67
CA SER A 133 -5.46 -2.78 -21.90
C SER A 133 -5.86 -1.88 -23.08
N ALA A 134 -7.07 -1.32 -23.04
CA ALA A 134 -7.58 -0.39 -24.05
C ALA A 134 -7.21 1.08 -23.80
N PHE A 135 -6.52 1.38 -22.68
CA PHE A 135 -6.12 2.73 -22.32
C PHE A 135 -4.60 2.86 -22.42
N SER A 136 -4.14 4.01 -22.88
CA SER A 136 -2.73 4.38 -22.80
C SER A 136 -2.26 4.52 -21.35
N VAL A 137 -0.96 4.66 -21.14
CA VAL A 137 -0.36 4.89 -19.82
C VAL A 137 -1.00 6.09 -19.13
N ILE A 138 -1.07 7.24 -19.84
CA ILE A 138 -1.62 8.45 -19.23
C ILE A 138 -3.11 8.31 -18.91
N GLU A 139 -3.87 7.62 -19.75
CA GLU A 139 -5.28 7.36 -19.52
C GLU A 139 -5.51 6.41 -18.35
N ASN A 140 -4.65 5.40 -18.17
CA ASN A 140 -4.67 4.53 -16.98
C ASN A 140 -4.44 5.32 -15.70
N ILE A 141 -3.44 6.20 -15.67
CA ILE A 141 -3.13 7.05 -14.51
C ILE A 141 -4.28 8.02 -14.24
N ALA A 142 -4.81 8.66 -15.27
CA ALA A 142 -5.87 9.66 -15.18
C ALA A 142 -7.23 9.09 -14.79
N PHE A 143 -7.45 7.79 -14.98
CA PHE A 143 -8.76 7.15 -14.86
C PHE A 143 -9.50 7.47 -13.54
N PRO A 144 -8.91 7.37 -12.34
CA PRO A 144 -9.62 7.67 -11.09
C PRO A 144 -10.12 9.11 -11.01
N LEU A 145 -9.31 10.11 -11.44
CA LEU A 145 -9.72 11.51 -11.47
C LEU A 145 -10.84 11.77 -12.50
N ARG A 146 -10.74 11.13 -13.67
CA ARG A 146 -11.74 11.25 -14.73
C ARG A 146 -13.13 10.76 -14.25
N GLU A 147 -13.17 9.68 -13.47
CA GLU A 147 -14.42 9.12 -12.94
C GLU A 147 -15.11 10.02 -11.90
N LEU A 148 -14.38 10.93 -11.25
CA LEU A 148 -14.99 11.93 -10.34
C LEU A 148 -15.80 12.98 -11.10
N LYS A 149 -15.48 13.25 -12.37
CA LYS A 149 -16.16 14.25 -13.24
C LYS A 149 -16.19 15.66 -12.63
N THR A 150 -15.17 16.02 -11.85
CA THR A 150 -15.10 17.30 -11.13
C THR A 150 -14.08 18.27 -11.72
N LEU A 151 -13.17 17.79 -12.58
CA LEU A 151 -12.04 18.54 -13.14
C LEU A 151 -12.08 18.57 -14.67
N PRO A 152 -11.57 19.64 -15.28
CA PRO A 152 -11.34 19.69 -16.72
C PRO A 152 -10.34 18.62 -17.19
N PRO A 153 -10.49 18.07 -18.42
CA PRO A 153 -9.60 17.04 -18.96
C PRO A 153 -8.12 17.45 -18.99
N GLU A 154 -7.84 18.71 -19.25
CA GLU A 154 -6.48 19.26 -19.32
C GLU A 154 -5.79 19.18 -17.96
N VAL A 155 -6.48 19.57 -16.89
CA VAL A 155 -5.97 19.50 -15.50
C VAL A 155 -5.74 18.05 -15.08
N ILE A 156 -6.65 17.13 -15.47
CA ILE A 156 -6.49 15.69 -15.19
C ILE A 156 -5.24 15.16 -15.91
N ARG A 157 -5.01 15.54 -17.17
CA ARG A 157 -3.84 15.11 -17.94
C ARG A 157 -2.54 15.63 -17.30
N GLU A 158 -2.50 16.89 -16.90
CA GLU A 158 -1.33 17.48 -16.20
C GLU A 158 -1.05 16.77 -14.89
N ALA A 159 -2.07 16.53 -14.06
CA ALA A 159 -1.91 15.76 -12.81
C ALA A 159 -1.37 14.35 -13.07
N ALA A 160 -1.88 13.67 -14.10
CA ALA A 160 -1.41 12.35 -14.48
C ALA A 160 0.05 12.36 -14.98
N MET A 161 0.47 13.41 -15.72
CA MET A 161 1.87 13.58 -16.13
C MET A 161 2.81 13.78 -14.93
N VAL A 162 2.39 14.54 -13.92
CA VAL A 162 3.16 14.67 -12.67
C VAL A 162 3.33 13.31 -12.00
N LYS A 163 2.26 12.51 -11.87
CA LYS A 163 2.36 11.18 -11.26
C LYS A 163 3.19 10.21 -12.09
N LEU A 164 3.14 10.28 -13.41
CA LEU A 164 4.01 9.52 -14.31
C LEU A 164 5.49 9.78 -14.02
N GLN A 165 5.87 11.04 -13.89
CA GLN A 165 7.24 11.44 -13.59
C GLN A 165 7.64 11.08 -12.14
N MET A 166 6.72 11.22 -11.17
CA MET A 166 6.96 10.83 -9.77
C MET A 166 7.36 9.35 -9.62
N VAL A 167 6.84 8.48 -10.48
CA VAL A 167 7.23 7.06 -10.47
C VAL A 167 8.45 6.76 -11.36
N GLY A 168 9.16 7.80 -11.82
CA GLY A 168 10.40 7.68 -12.59
C GLY A 168 10.20 7.21 -14.03
N LEU A 169 9.02 7.47 -14.63
CA LEU A 169 8.79 7.21 -16.05
C LEU A 169 8.96 8.49 -16.88
N SER A 170 9.57 8.33 -18.07
CA SER A 170 9.73 9.42 -19.03
C SER A 170 8.37 9.88 -19.59
N PRO A 171 8.18 11.18 -19.87
CA PRO A 171 6.99 11.70 -20.56
C PRO A 171 6.64 10.94 -21.84
N ASP A 172 7.63 10.44 -22.58
CA ASP A 172 7.44 9.66 -23.81
C ASP A 172 6.69 8.34 -23.59
N ALA A 173 6.59 7.88 -22.35
CA ALA A 173 5.81 6.71 -22.01
C ALA A 173 4.30 7.00 -21.96
N ALA A 174 3.88 8.25 -21.91
CA ALA A 174 2.48 8.65 -21.69
C ALA A 174 1.49 8.03 -22.67
N ASP A 175 1.86 8.00 -23.94
CA ASP A 175 0.98 7.55 -25.03
C ASP A 175 1.19 6.06 -25.39
N LYS A 176 2.10 5.34 -24.69
CA LYS A 176 2.29 3.89 -24.87
C LYS A 176 1.09 3.11 -24.36
N MET A 177 0.87 1.93 -24.96
CA MET A 177 -0.14 0.98 -24.50
C MET A 177 0.47 0.02 -23.47
N PRO A 178 -0.32 -0.58 -22.56
CA PRO A 178 0.17 -1.58 -21.60
C PRO A 178 0.95 -2.73 -22.25
N SER A 179 0.62 -3.14 -23.46
CA SER A 179 1.34 -4.16 -24.24
C SER A 179 2.78 -3.79 -24.58
N ASP A 180 3.12 -2.52 -24.58
CA ASP A 180 4.43 -1.99 -24.98
C ASP A 180 5.33 -1.73 -23.77
N LEU A 181 4.87 -2.12 -22.57
CA LEU A 181 5.56 -1.86 -21.30
C LEU A 181 6.29 -3.09 -20.79
N SER A 182 7.46 -2.88 -20.18
CA SER A 182 8.10 -3.91 -19.35
C SER A 182 7.30 -4.16 -18.06
N GLY A 183 7.55 -5.28 -17.38
CA GLY A 183 6.93 -5.60 -16.10
C GLY A 183 7.12 -4.51 -15.04
N GLY A 184 8.35 -3.95 -14.94
CA GLY A 184 8.65 -2.84 -14.05
C GLY A 184 7.88 -1.56 -14.42
N MET A 185 7.74 -1.25 -15.71
CA MET A 185 6.94 -0.11 -16.15
C MET A 185 5.45 -0.30 -15.82
N ILE A 186 4.90 -1.50 -16.00
CA ILE A 186 3.50 -1.81 -15.64
C ILE A 186 3.26 -1.53 -14.14
N LYS A 187 4.18 -1.98 -13.26
CA LYS A 187 4.09 -1.74 -11.81
C LYS A 187 4.16 -0.26 -11.48
N ARG A 188 5.06 0.50 -12.14
CA ARG A 188 5.19 1.95 -11.93
C ARG A 188 3.96 2.72 -12.41
N VAL A 189 3.38 2.37 -13.55
CA VAL A 189 2.11 2.97 -14.03
C VAL A 189 0.96 2.65 -13.07
N ALA A 190 0.87 1.42 -12.58
CA ALA A 190 -0.14 1.02 -11.61
C ALA A 190 0.02 1.77 -10.27
N LEU A 191 1.28 2.01 -9.84
CA LEU A 191 1.58 2.82 -8.67
C LEU A 191 1.18 4.28 -8.89
N ALA A 192 1.52 4.89 -10.03
CA ALA A 192 1.12 6.24 -10.38
C ALA A 192 -0.41 6.40 -10.38
N ARG A 193 -1.15 5.42 -10.92
CA ARG A 193 -2.61 5.39 -10.86
C ARG A 193 -3.13 5.29 -9.42
N ALA A 194 -2.51 4.48 -8.57
CA ALA A 194 -2.89 4.38 -7.17
C ALA A 194 -2.67 5.69 -6.41
N LEU A 195 -1.67 6.48 -6.80
CA LEU A 195 -1.27 7.73 -6.17
C LEU A 195 -1.96 8.98 -6.75
N ILE A 196 -2.76 8.86 -7.83
CA ILE A 196 -3.30 10.05 -8.54
C ILE A 196 -4.22 10.91 -7.65
N MET A 197 -4.83 10.30 -6.63
CA MET A 197 -5.73 10.97 -5.70
C MET A 197 -5.04 11.43 -4.41
N ASP A 198 -3.70 11.37 -4.32
CA ASP A 198 -2.91 11.63 -3.11
C ASP A 198 -3.46 10.92 -1.86
N PRO A 199 -3.66 9.59 -1.91
CA PRO A 199 -4.28 8.85 -0.82
C PRO A 199 -3.34 8.78 0.40
N PRO A 200 -3.85 8.96 1.63
CA PRO A 200 -3.05 8.77 2.85
C PRO A 200 -2.75 7.30 3.17
N LEU A 201 -3.45 6.36 2.53
CA LEU A 201 -3.27 4.92 2.68
C LEU A 201 -3.07 4.26 1.31
N LEU A 202 -1.99 3.48 1.19
CA LEU A 202 -1.65 2.72 -0.01
C LEU A 202 -1.63 1.22 0.32
N LEU A 203 -2.43 0.44 -0.40
CA LEU A 203 -2.46 -1.02 -0.31
C LEU A 203 -1.72 -1.62 -1.50
N LEU A 204 -0.78 -2.53 -1.25
CA LEU A 204 0.05 -3.16 -2.27
C LEU A 204 -0.07 -4.67 -2.19
N ASP A 205 -0.54 -5.31 -3.26
CA ASP A 205 -0.60 -6.77 -3.35
C ASP A 205 0.54 -7.27 -4.24
N GLU A 206 1.56 -7.88 -3.63
CA GLU A 206 2.76 -8.41 -4.28
C GLU A 206 3.43 -7.40 -5.25
N PRO A 207 3.89 -6.23 -4.75
CA PRO A 207 4.32 -5.15 -5.62
C PRO A 207 5.53 -5.47 -6.49
N THR A 208 6.46 -6.31 -6.02
CA THR A 208 7.70 -6.70 -6.72
C THR A 208 7.58 -8.05 -7.43
N ALA A 209 6.46 -8.78 -7.26
CA ALA A 209 6.29 -10.09 -7.88
C ALA A 209 6.42 -10.03 -9.41
N GLY A 210 7.27 -10.90 -9.97
CA GLY A 210 7.51 -11.01 -11.40
C GLY A 210 8.49 -9.98 -11.97
N LEU A 211 9.13 -9.17 -11.11
CA LEU A 211 10.23 -8.31 -11.51
C LEU A 211 11.57 -9.05 -11.44
N ASP A 212 12.52 -8.63 -12.26
CA ASP A 212 13.92 -8.99 -12.09
C ASP A 212 14.50 -8.28 -10.86
N PRO A 213 15.62 -8.74 -10.28
CA PRO A 213 16.19 -8.18 -9.06
C PRO A 213 16.45 -6.67 -9.13
N GLU A 214 17.05 -6.18 -10.22
CA GLU A 214 17.36 -4.75 -10.40
C GLU A 214 16.09 -3.89 -10.45
N SER A 215 15.06 -4.36 -11.15
CA SER A 215 13.74 -3.70 -11.20
C SER A 215 13.05 -3.72 -9.84
N SER A 216 13.21 -4.80 -9.06
CA SER A 216 12.66 -4.92 -7.70
C SER A 216 13.32 -3.90 -6.76
N ASP A 217 14.65 -3.84 -6.71
CA ASP A 217 15.41 -2.89 -5.88
C ASP A 217 15.07 -1.44 -6.23
N SER A 218 14.99 -1.15 -7.55
CA SER A 218 14.61 0.17 -8.05
C SER A 218 13.16 0.54 -7.65
N PHE A 219 12.24 -0.44 -7.62
CA PHE A 219 10.86 -0.23 -7.16
C PHE A 219 10.80 0.01 -5.65
N CYS A 220 11.55 -0.75 -4.84
CA CYS A 220 11.63 -0.57 -3.40
C CYS A 220 12.21 0.80 -3.04
N THR A 221 13.29 1.21 -3.70
CA THR A 221 13.88 2.55 -3.53
C THR A 221 12.86 3.66 -3.86
N LEU A 222 12.11 3.52 -4.94
CA LEU A 222 11.05 4.46 -5.30
C LEU A 222 9.95 4.50 -4.23
N LEU A 223 9.47 3.35 -3.78
CA LEU A 223 8.39 3.28 -2.78
C LEU A 223 8.82 3.90 -1.44
N ARG A 224 10.07 3.68 -1.03
CA ARG A 224 10.63 4.30 0.18
C ARG A 224 10.69 5.82 0.05
N ALA A 225 11.10 6.35 -1.09
CA ALA A 225 11.11 7.79 -1.34
C ALA A 225 9.70 8.38 -1.29
N LEU A 226 8.73 7.74 -1.97
CA LEU A 226 7.34 8.18 -1.97
C LEU A 226 6.70 8.10 -0.57
N HIS A 227 6.97 7.03 0.19
CA HIS A 227 6.50 6.88 1.57
C HIS A 227 6.96 8.06 2.44
N ARG A 228 8.26 8.39 2.38
CA ARG A 228 8.83 9.50 3.15
C ARG A 228 8.29 10.86 2.69
N ASP A 229 8.27 11.12 1.38
CA ASP A 229 7.99 12.45 0.83
C ASP A 229 6.49 12.79 0.85
N MET A 230 5.61 11.78 0.89
CA MET A 230 4.15 11.93 0.93
C MET A 230 3.54 11.52 2.28
N GLU A 231 4.35 11.14 3.28
CA GLU A 231 3.90 10.66 4.59
C GLU A 231 2.84 9.53 4.48
N LEU A 232 3.05 8.60 3.52
CA LEU A 232 2.11 7.52 3.25
C LEU A 232 2.04 6.52 4.39
N THR A 233 0.85 6.01 4.67
CA THR A 233 0.70 4.72 5.36
C THR A 233 0.61 3.63 4.31
N VAL A 234 1.39 2.58 4.44
CA VAL A 234 1.45 1.50 3.45
C VAL A 234 1.10 0.16 4.09
N VAL A 235 0.23 -0.60 3.45
CA VAL A 235 0.00 -2.01 3.77
C VAL A 235 0.40 -2.84 2.56
N MET A 236 1.34 -3.73 2.76
CA MET A 236 1.89 -4.55 1.68
C MET A 236 1.72 -6.04 1.98
N VAL A 237 1.20 -6.78 1.01
CA VAL A 237 1.29 -8.24 1.01
C VAL A 237 2.51 -8.61 0.17
N THR A 238 3.44 -9.35 0.73
CA THR A 238 4.58 -9.91 -0.02
C THR A 238 5.06 -11.23 0.57
N HIS A 239 5.65 -12.05 -0.27
CA HIS A 239 6.40 -13.25 0.11
C HIS A 239 7.89 -13.11 -0.20
N ASP A 240 8.29 -11.97 -0.76
CA ASP A 240 9.67 -11.63 -1.04
C ASP A 240 10.33 -11.03 0.21
N LEU A 241 11.35 -11.72 0.73
CA LEU A 241 12.01 -11.36 1.98
C LEU A 241 12.85 -10.09 1.84
N ASP A 242 13.45 -9.87 0.67
CA ASP A 242 14.28 -8.69 0.43
C ASP A 242 13.41 -7.44 0.45
N THR A 243 12.32 -7.43 -0.31
CA THR A 243 11.31 -6.35 -0.27
C THR A 243 10.75 -6.13 1.14
N LEU A 244 10.45 -7.23 1.85
CA LEU A 244 9.88 -7.18 3.19
C LEU A 244 10.84 -6.49 4.17
N PHE A 245 12.10 -6.93 4.23
CA PHE A 245 13.06 -6.36 5.17
C PHE A 245 13.51 -4.95 4.78
N GLU A 246 13.52 -4.64 3.50
CA GLU A 246 13.88 -3.31 3.00
C GLU A 246 12.85 -2.23 3.34
N LEU A 247 11.56 -2.57 3.35
CA LEU A 247 10.49 -1.58 3.44
C LEU A 247 9.71 -1.59 4.75
N SER A 248 9.64 -2.74 5.47
CA SER A 248 8.69 -2.87 6.57
C SER A 248 9.16 -2.18 7.84
N THR A 249 8.32 -1.32 8.39
CA THR A 249 8.47 -0.83 9.77
C THR A 249 7.89 -1.85 10.76
N ARG A 250 6.80 -2.57 10.36
CA ARG A 250 6.19 -3.66 11.12
C ARG A 250 5.77 -4.80 10.19
N ILE A 251 5.70 -6.00 10.76
CA ILE A 251 5.26 -7.20 10.05
C ILE A 251 4.12 -7.83 10.83
N ALA A 252 2.99 -8.07 10.17
CA ALA A 252 1.89 -8.87 10.69
C ALA A 252 1.92 -10.26 10.06
N VAL A 253 2.00 -11.30 10.88
CA VAL A 253 2.02 -12.69 10.41
C VAL A 253 0.65 -13.31 10.53
N LEU A 254 0.08 -13.71 9.40
CA LEU A 254 -1.21 -14.36 9.29
C LEU A 254 -1.03 -15.89 9.25
N ALA A 255 -1.31 -16.55 10.35
CA ALA A 255 -1.31 -17.99 10.50
C ALA A 255 -2.45 -18.43 11.43
N ASP A 256 -2.83 -19.70 11.38
CA ASP A 256 -3.90 -20.25 12.24
C ASP A 256 -5.20 -19.42 12.19
N GLN A 257 -5.51 -18.88 11.00
CA GLN A 257 -6.71 -18.06 10.74
C GLN A 257 -6.75 -16.71 11.47
N LYS A 258 -5.65 -16.26 12.08
CA LYS A 258 -5.52 -14.99 12.82
C LYS A 258 -4.17 -14.35 12.62
N VAL A 259 -4.01 -13.13 13.07
CA VAL A 259 -2.69 -12.49 13.21
C VAL A 259 -2.06 -13.04 14.49
N ILE A 260 -0.97 -13.82 14.33
CA ILE A 260 -0.27 -14.46 15.47
C ILE A 260 0.75 -13.54 16.12
N ILE A 261 1.28 -12.59 15.35
CA ILE A 261 2.17 -11.51 15.81
C ILE A 261 2.06 -10.33 14.85
N ASN A 262 2.15 -9.10 15.37
CA ASN A 262 2.22 -7.85 14.63
C ASN A 262 3.19 -6.91 15.33
N ASP A 263 4.46 -6.91 14.90
CA ASP A 263 5.54 -6.22 15.60
C ASP A 263 6.66 -5.82 14.63
N VAL A 264 7.72 -5.18 15.15
CA VAL A 264 8.92 -4.87 14.38
C VAL A 264 9.59 -6.14 13.85
N PRO A 265 10.29 -6.08 12.70
CA PRO A 265 10.84 -7.29 12.06
C PRO A 265 11.66 -8.18 12.99
N LYS A 266 12.47 -7.59 13.87
CA LYS A 266 13.32 -8.32 14.84
C LYS A 266 12.51 -9.21 15.78
N GLU A 267 11.43 -8.68 16.34
CA GLU A 267 10.57 -9.41 17.29
C GLU A 267 9.76 -10.50 16.56
N VAL A 268 9.33 -10.23 15.32
CA VAL A 268 8.64 -11.21 14.49
C VAL A 268 9.53 -12.41 14.18
N VAL A 269 10.78 -12.20 13.76
CA VAL A 269 11.72 -13.29 13.45
C VAL A 269 12.04 -14.13 14.68
N ALA A 270 12.05 -13.54 15.87
CA ALA A 270 12.30 -14.23 17.14
C ALA A 270 11.07 -14.99 17.68
N PHE A 271 9.88 -14.77 17.13
CA PHE A 271 8.65 -15.37 17.65
C PHE A 271 8.60 -16.88 17.39
N PRO A 272 8.34 -17.73 18.42
CA PRO A 272 8.43 -19.18 18.33
C PRO A 272 7.20 -19.80 17.65
N HIS A 273 7.14 -19.73 16.33
CA HIS A 273 6.07 -20.33 15.54
C HIS A 273 6.62 -21.11 14.34
N PRO A 274 6.12 -22.32 14.00
CA PRO A 274 6.64 -23.14 12.90
C PRO A 274 6.68 -22.42 11.56
N PHE A 275 5.62 -21.68 11.21
CA PHE A 275 5.57 -20.90 9.98
C PHE A 275 6.68 -19.83 9.95
N ILE A 276 6.91 -19.11 11.04
CA ILE A 276 7.94 -18.07 11.13
C ILE A 276 9.32 -18.67 10.97
N HIS A 277 9.57 -19.79 11.64
CA HIS A 277 10.84 -20.50 11.50
C HIS A 277 11.09 -20.93 10.04
N GLU A 278 10.11 -21.53 9.38
CA GLU A 278 10.24 -21.97 8.00
C GLU A 278 10.40 -20.79 7.04
N PHE A 279 9.60 -19.72 7.22
CA PHE A 279 9.57 -18.58 6.32
C PHE A 279 10.83 -17.71 6.43
N PHE A 280 11.26 -17.37 7.65
CA PHE A 280 12.38 -16.44 7.87
C PHE A 280 13.73 -17.13 8.08
N LEU A 281 13.77 -18.32 8.70
CA LEU A 281 14.99 -19.01 9.05
C LEU A 281 15.30 -20.23 8.14
N GLY A 282 14.42 -20.51 7.20
CA GLY A 282 14.68 -21.47 6.12
C GLY A 282 15.82 -21.00 5.18
N PRO A 283 16.23 -21.83 4.20
CA PRO A 283 17.38 -21.54 3.32
C PRO A 283 17.31 -20.18 2.59
N ARG A 284 16.10 -19.67 2.34
CA ARG A 284 15.88 -18.35 1.73
C ARG A 284 16.01 -17.22 2.76
N GLY A 285 15.48 -17.45 3.97
CA GLY A 285 15.49 -16.44 5.03
C GLY A 285 16.89 -16.18 5.59
N GLN A 286 17.75 -17.17 5.64
CA GLN A 286 19.14 -17.01 6.11
C GLN A 286 19.93 -16.01 5.28
N ARG A 287 19.76 -15.99 3.95
CA ARG A 287 20.40 -15.02 3.06
C ARG A 287 19.89 -13.58 3.32
N ALA A 288 18.59 -13.40 3.47
CA ALA A 288 18.01 -12.10 3.76
C ALA A 288 18.44 -11.57 5.14
N MET A 289 18.59 -12.46 6.14
CA MET A 289 19.09 -12.11 7.48
C MET A 289 20.58 -11.74 7.50
N GLU A 290 21.40 -12.27 6.59
CA GLU A 290 22.81 -11.85 6.41
C GLU A 290 22.87 -10.42 5.89
N LEU A 291 22.03 -10.05 4.91
CA LEU A 291 21.91 -8.69 4.41
C LEU A 291 21.51 -7.69 5.52
N LEU A 292 20.61 -8.07 6.44
CA LEU A 292 20.23 -7.24 7.59
C LEU A 292 21.38 -6.98 8.58
N ARG A 293 22.36 -7.86 8.67
CA ARG A 293 23.54 -7.67 9.52
C ARG A 293 24.55 -6.69 8.91
N GLU A 294 24.60 -6.62 7.58
CA GLU A 294 25.51 -5.73 6.85
C GLU A 294 24.94 -4.30 6.71
N TYR A 295 23.60 -4.15 6.73
CA TYR A 295 22.92 -2.86 6.65
C TYR A 295 21.96 -2.67 7.84
N PRO A 296 22.45 -2.22 9.02
CA PRO A 296 21.58 -1.91 10.15
C PRO A 296 20.63 -0.78 9.76
N PHE A 297 19.34 -0.98 9.99
CA PHE A 297 18.29 0.02 9.78
C PHE A 297 18.69 1.36 10.45
N THR A 298 18.95 2.37 9.63
CA THR A 298 18.98 3.76 10.08
C THR A 298 17.55 4.27 9.96
N VAL A 299 16.86 4.37 11.09
CA VAL A 299 15.55 5.03 11.25
C VAL A 299 15.69 6.52 11.03
#